data_99efd4825018eb51fdd162e1136a423c
#
_entry.id   99efd4825018eb51fdd162e1136a423c
#
_cell.length_a   1.000
_cell.length_b   1.000
_cell.length_c   1.000
_cell.angle_alpha   90.00
_cell.angle_beta   90.00
_cell.angle_gamma   90.00
#
_symmetry.space_group_name_H-M   'P 1'
#
loop_
_entity.id
_entity.type
_entity.pdbx_description
1 polymer ?
#
loop_
_entity_poly.entity_id
_entity_poly.type
_entity_poly.pdbx_seq_one_letter_code
_entity_poly.pdbx_strand_id
1 'polypeptide(L)'
;MKRVFFAFSLLLAMATMDGVAQEQQIRCFSHRGGRMEHDENTMEAFQASYKAGYRGFEVDIRMTSDGELVVTHDSTLDRTTNGTGTVEKTTAADIRKLRTKKGNKLIFIDELLAFLKDIDGMYVEFELKTSPKELYPEARLQEYCDKLYKAVMASRPADAEYVFTSSDYRGLRYLQQKYPGVDLLMISSKPCNDETIDLALALGITRIGCTMDGTSRKAVKKAHEKGLTVSLWPGYTPEDFMLGAYLGADFMCTDIPVQVKKFLAEKAPWIKVKY
;
A
#
# COMPACT_ATOMS: atom_id res chain seq x y z
N MET A 1 8.83 54.92 62.34
CA MET A 1 9.12 53.58 61.86
C MET A 1 8.00 53.12 60.93
N LYS A 2 8.19 53.21 59.59
CA LYS A 2 7.21 52.76 58.61
C LYS A 2 7.65 51.38 58.11
N ARG A 3 6.82 50.38 58.31
CA ARG A 3 7.05 49.03 57.79
C ARG A 3 6.51 48.96 56.36
N VAL A 4 7.40 48.71 55.42
CA VAL A 4 7.06 48.47 54.02
C VAL A 4 6.83 46.96 53.85
N PHE A 5 5.61 46.57 53.48
CA PHE A 5 5.31 45.19 53.11
C PHE A 5 5.60 45.03 51.58
N PHE A 6 6.57 44.17 51.24
CA PHE A 6 6.77 43.72 49.87
C PHE A 6 5.85 42.52 49.63
N ALA A 7 4.86 42.71 48.77
CA ALA A 7 4.03 41.63 48.27
C ALA A 7 4.76 40.99 47.06
N PHE A 8 5.22 39.75 47.23
CA PHE A 8 5.73 38.93 46.13
C PHE A 8 4.53 38.31 45.42
N SER A 9 4.17 38.84 44.25
CA SER A 9 3.21 38.21 43.33
C SER A 9 3.90 37.13 42.56
N LEU A 10 3.68 35.88 42.93
CA LEU A 10 4.12 34.70 42.18
C LEU A 10 3.15 34.50 41.00
N LEU A 11 3.53 34.99 39.80
CA LEU A 11 2.83 34.65 38.56
C LEU A 11 3.18 33.20 38.22
N LEU A 12 2.22 32.30 38.50
CA LEU A 12 2.27 30.92 38.01
C LEU A 12 1.87 30.94 36.53
N ALA A 13 2.84 30.96 35.63
CA ALA A 13 2.60 30.74 34.23
C ALA A 13 2.18 29.28 34.04
N MET A 14 0.86 29.02 33.96
CA MET A 14 0.33 27.79 33.47
C MET A 14 0.63 27.78 31.96
N ALA A 15 1.72 27.11 31.57
CA ALA A 15 1.93 26.70 30.21
C ALA A 15 0.84 25.63 29.91
N THR A 16 -0.22 26.04 29.27
CA THR A 16 -1.17 25.13 28.64
C THR A 16 -0.38 24.39 27.57
N MET A 17 0.02 23.17 27.85
CA MET A 17 0.48 22.25 26.84
C MET A 17 -0.76 21.83 26.02
N ASP A 18 -1.20 22.70 25.11
CA ASP A 18 -2.06 22.30 23.99
C ASP A 18 -1.22 21.46 23.03
N GLY A 19 -0.81 20.30 23.49
CA GLY A 19 -0.48 19.19 22.63
C GLY A 19 -1.80 18.69 22.09
N VAL A 20 -2.32 19.32 21.04
CA VAL A 20 -3.34 18.71 20.19
C VAL A 20 -2.66 17.44 19.68
N ALA A 21 -2.95 16.31 20.31
CA ALA A 21 -2.61 15.00 19.75
C ALA A 21 -3.26 15.02 18.37
N GLN A 22 -2.45 15.12 17.33
CA GLN A 22 -2.93 15.06 15.96
C GLN A 22 -3.68 13.74 15.88
N GLU A 23 -5.02 13.79 15.73
CA GLU A 23 -5.85 12.58 15.63
C GLU A 23 -5.27 11.77 14.48
N GLN A 24 -4.66 10.63 14.80
CA GLN A 24 -4.03 9.77 13.80
C GLN A 24 -5.12 9.26 12.88
N GLN A 25 -5.13 9.74 11.65
CA GLN A 25 -6.03 9.26 10.62
C GLN A 25 -5.37 8.10 9.89
N ILE A 26 -6.00 6.92 9.94
CA ILE A 26 -5.51 5.74 9.24
C ILE A 26 -6.03 5.76 7.81
N ARG A 27 -5.17 5.51 6.83
CA ARG A 27 -5.63 5.22 5.47
C ARG A 27 -5.93 3.73 5.34
N CYS A 28 -7.18 3.40 4.98
CA CYS A 28 -7.58 2.04 4.64
C CYS A 28 -7.72 1.92 3.12
N PHE A 29 -7.03 0.95 2.53
CA PHE A 29 -7.05 0.73 1.08
C PHE A 29 -7.28 -0.75 0.75
N SER A 30 -7.84 -1.02 -0.43
CA SER A 30 -8.25 -2.37 -0.80
C SER A 30 -7.10 -3.14 -1.44
N HIS A 31 -6.79 -4.31 -0.89
CA HIS A 31 -5.82 -5.27 -1.39
C HIS A 31 -6.39 -5.98 -2.62
N ARG A 32 -5.76 -5.77 -3.78
CA ARG A 32 -6.17 -6.37 -5.07
C ARG A 32 -7.65 -6.09 -5.43
N GLY A 33 -8.17 -4.94 -4.98
CA GLY A 33 -9.58 -4.60 -5.13
C GLY A 33 -10.54 -5.28 -4.13
N GLY A 34 -10.04 -5.93 -3.07
CA GLY A 34 -10.83 -6.65 -2.07
C GLY A 34 -10.97 -8.13 -2.39
N ARG A 35 -9.85 -8.86 -2.37
CA ARG A 35 -9.73 -10.24 -2.88
C ARG A 35 -10.59 -11.29 -2.18
N MET A 36 -11.09 -11.03 -0.98
CA MET A 36 -12.00 -11.93 -0.29
C MET A 36 -13.48 -11.63 -0.57
N GLU A 37 -13.78 -10.45 -1.12
CA GLU A 37 -15.16 -10.07 -1.51
C GLU A 37 -15.36 -10.17 -3.02
N HIS A 38 -14.31 -9.99 -3.81
CA HIS A 38 -14.34 -9.96 -5.27
C HIS A 38 -13.25 -10.86 -5.87
N ASP A 39 -13.27 -11.02 -7.21
CA ASP A 39 -12.14 -11.60 -7.94
C ASP A 39 -10.97 -10.65 -7.90
N GLU A 40 -9.85 -11.08 -7.31
CA GLU A 40 -8.68 -10.25 -7.13
C GLU A 40 -8.12 -9.72 -8.46
N ASN A 41 -7.61 -8.48 -8.43
CA ASN A 41 -6.92 -7.87 -9.56
C ASN A 41 -7.75 -7.78 -10.86
N THR A 42 -9.07 -7.58 -10.72
CA THR A 42 -9.99 -7.38 -11.85
C THR A 42 -10.58 -5.97 -11.85
N MET A 43 -11.04 -5.50 -13.00
CA MET A 43 -11.72 -4.21 -13.10
C MET A 43 -12.97 -4.17 -12.23
N GLU A 44 -13.69 -5.28 -12.17
CA GLU A 44 -14.89 -5.44 -11.35
C GLU A 44 -14.60 -5.24 -9.86
N ALA A 45 -13.47 -5.78 -9.37
CA ALA A 45 -13.04 -5.63 -7.98
C ALA A 45 -12.68 -4.16 -7.66
N PHE A 46 -11.89 -3.50 -8.51
CA PHE A 46 -11.51 -2.09 -8.31
C PHE A 46 -12.73 -1.17 -8.38
N GLN A 47 -13.63 -1.39 -9.33
CA GLN A 47 -14.87 -0.63 -9.44
C GLN A 47 -15.81 -0.86 -8.25
N ALA A 48 -15.90 -2.07 -7.71
CA ALA A 48 -16.70 -2.37 -6.54
C ALA A 48 -16.16 -1.64 -5.30
N SER A 49 -14.84 -1.70 -5.06
CA SER A 49 -14.20 -0.95 -3.97
C SER A 49 -14.36 0.57 -4.15
N TYR A 50 -14.22 1.08 -5.36
CA TYR A 50 -14.48 2.49 -5.66
C TYR A 50 -15.92 2.91 -5.35
N LYS A 51 -16.92 2.11 -5.79
CA LYS A 51 -18.33 2.33 -5.48
C LYS A 51 -18.63 2.28 -3.99
N ALA A 52 -17.90 1.43 -3.24
CA ALA A 52 -17.97 1.40 -1.77
C ALA A 52 -17.33 2.64 -1.12
N GLY A 53 -16.71 3.54 -1.92
CA GLY A 53 -16.14 4.81 -1.48
C GLY A 53 -14.66 4.75 -1.13
N TYR A 54 -13.95 3.67 -1.51
CA TYR A 54 -12.49 3.62 -1.41
C TYR A 54 -11.83 4.48 -2.48
N ARG A 55 -10.77 5.16 -2.08
CA ARG A 55 -9.85 5.92 -2.93
C ARG A 55 -8.42 5.42 -2.75
N GLY A 56 -8.28 4.21 -2.25
CA GLY A 56 -7.00 3.55 -2.07
C GLY A 56 -7.04 2.10 -2.58
N PHE A 57 -6.04 1.72 -3.39
CA PHE A 57 -5.87 0.37 -3.94
C PHE A 57 -4.42 -0.09 -3.80
N GLU A 58 -4.27 -1.39 -3.63
CA GLU A 58 -3.03 -2.10 -3.93
C GLU A 58 -3.26 -2.97 -5.15
N VAL A 59 -2.27 -3.06 -6.03
CA VAL A 59 -2.35 -3.78 -7.31
C VAL A 59 -1.04 -4.48 -7.62
N ASP A 60 -1.11 -5.72 -8.03
CA ASP A 60 0.05 -6.56 -8.38
C ASP A 60 0.34 -6.48 -9.87
N ILE A 61 1.56 -6.22 -10.27
CA ILE A 61 1.96 -6.10 -11.67
C ILE A 61 3.02 -7.15 -12.03
N ARG A 62 2.80 -7.87 -13.14
CA ARG A 62 3.77 -8.76 -13.77
C ARG A 62 3.96 -8.41 -15.24
N MET A 63 5.03 -8.92 -15.85
CA MET A 63 5.30 -8.68 -17.26
C MET A 63 5.24 -9.98 -18.06
N THR A 64 4.42 -10.02 -19.09
CA THR A 64 4.26 -11.14 -20.03
C THR A 64 5.53 -11.46 -20.82
N SER A 65 5.58 -12.57 -21.54
CA SER A 65 6.76 -12.96 -22.34
C SER A 65 7.13 -11.94 -23.42
N ASP A 66 6.14 -11.26 -23.95
CA ASP A 66 6.26 -10.22 -25.00
C ASP A 66 6.30 -8.78 -24.42
N GLY A 67 6.48 -8.66 -23.09
CA GLY A 67 6.77 -7.40 -22.42
C GLY A 67 5.56 -6.55 -22.05
N GLU A 68 4.32 -7.05 -22.11
CA GLU A 68 3.14 -6.32 -21.65
C GLU A 68 2.94 -6.47 -20.14
N LEU A 69 2.38 -5.42 -19.48
CA LEU A 69 2.17 -5.38 -18.05
C LEU A 69 0.76 -5.83 -17.69
N VAL A 70 0.64 -6.99 -17.07
CA VAL A 70 -0.63 -7.59 -16.63
C VAL A 70 -0.83 -7.46 -15.14
N VAL A 71 -2.07 -7.21 -14.70
CA VAL A 71 -2.44 -7.07 -13.30
C VAL A 71 -2.75 -8.45 -12.74
N THR A 72 -1.78 -9.05 -12.02
CA THR A 72 -1.92 -10.38 -11.40
C THR A 72 -0.85 -10.62 -10.35
N HIS A 73 -1.21 -11.33 -9.28
CA HIS A 73 -0.31 -11.60 -8.16
C HIS A 73 0.68 -12.73 -8.43
N ASP A 74 0.15 -13.92 -8.77
CA ASP A 74 0.96 -15.13 -8.85
C ASP A 74 1.84 -15.13 -10.12
N SER A 75 2.98 -15.80 -10.05
CA SER A 75 3.79 -16.07 -11.23
C SER A 75 3.16 -17.12 -12.15
N THR A 76 2.11 -17.82 -11.70
CA THR A 76 1.36 -18.79 -12.48
C THR A 76 -0.11 -18.41 -12.63
N LEU A 77 -0.71 -18.84 -13.72
CA LEU A 77 -2.11 -18.56 -14.07
C LEU A 77 -3.11 -19.48 -13.36
N ASP A 78 -2.63 -20.54 -12.73
CA ASP A 78 -3.42 -21.71 -12.30
C ASP A 78 -4.42 -21.42 -11.18
N ARG A 79 -4.04 -20.61 -10.18
CA ARG A 79 -4.87 -20.36 -9.01
C ARG A 79 -6.10 -19.51 -9.33
N THR A 80 -5.92 -18.46 -10.10
CA THR A 80 -6.94 -17.41 -10.30
C THR A 80 -7.67 -17.51 -11.64
N THR A 81 -7.12 -18.26 -12.62
CA THR A 81 -7.67 -18.30 -13.98
C THR A 81 -8.04 -19.71 -14.44
N ASN A 82 -8.66 -19.79 -15.61
CA ASN A 82 -8.92 -21.03 -16.34
C ASN A 82 -7.73 -21.49 -17.20
N GLY A 83 -6.61 -20.75 -17.16
CA GLY A 83 -5.36 -21.11 -17.84
C GLY A 83 -4.36 -21.76 -16.89
N THR A 84 -3.22 -22.18 -17.43
CA THR A 84 -2.11 -22.77 -16.68
C THR A 84 -0.78 -22.21 -17.18
N GLY A 85 0.26 -22.36 -16.35
CA GLY A 85 1.61 -21.98 -16.72
C GLY A 85 2.05 -20.62 -16.19
N THR A 86 3.25 -20.22 -16.57
CA THR A 86 3.93 -19.03 -16.02
C THR A 86 3.57 -17.77 -16.81
N VAL A 87 3.15 -16.72 -16.13
CA VAL A 87 2.79 -15.42 -16.73
C VAL A 87 3.92 -14.88 -17.60
N GLU A 88 5.15 -14.90 -17.11
CA GLU A 88 6.34 -14.38 -17.78
C GLU A 88 6.77 -15.22 -19.00
N LYS A 89 6.14 -16.38 -19.22
CA LYS A 89 6.35 -17.26 -20.37
C LYS A 89 5.15 -17.28 -21.34
N THR A 90 4.08 -16.55 -21.01
CA THR A 90 2.84 -16.47 -21.78
C THR A 90 2.72 -15.11 -22.45
N THR A 91 2.26 -15.05 -23.71
CA THR A 91 2.06 -13.78 -24.41
C THR A 91 0.84 -13.03 -23.88
N ALA A 92 0.83 -11.71 -24.01
CA ALA A 92 -0.33 -10.90 -23.69
C ALA A 92 -1.58 -11.33 -24.47
N ALA A 93 -1.41 -11.68 -25.75
CA ALA A 93 -2.50 -12.16 -26.60
C ALA A 93 -3.15 -13.45 -26.05
N ASP A 94 -2.36 -14.36 -25.48
CA ASP A 94 -2.89 -15.59 -24.87
C ASP A 94 -3.52 -15.32 -23.51
N ILE A 95 -2.91 -14.47 -22.68
CA ILE A 95 -3.49 -14.07 -21.39
C ILE A 95 -4.86 -13.38 -21.59
N ARG A 96 -5.03 -12.53 -22.60
CA ARG A 96 -6.31 -11.85 -22.90
C ARG A 96 -7.46 -12.82 -23.24
N LYS A 97 -7.16 -14.04 -23.70
CA LYS A 97 -8.16 -15.09 -23.97
C LYS A 97 -8.67 -15.74 -22.67
N LEU A 98 -7.90 -15.68 -21.60
CA LEU A 98 -8.23 -16.30 -20.33
C LEU A 98 -9.32 -15.52 -19.57
N ARG A 99 -9.91 -16.21 -18.62
CA ARG A 99 -10.86 -15.65 -17.67
C ARG A 99 -10.46 -16.09 -16.26
N THR A 100 -10.77 -15.26 -15.29
CA THR A 100 -10.71 -15.71 -13.89
C THR A 100 -11.67 -16.88 -13.66
N LYS A 101 -11.51 -17.58 -12.54
CA LYS A 101 -12.41 -18.69 -12.19
C LYS A 101 -13.88 -18.27 -12.01
N LYS A 102 -14.15 -16.99 -11.78
CA LYS A 102 -15.51 -16.42 -11.72
C LYS A 102 -15.96 -15.81 -13.05
N GLY A 103 -15.14 -15.88 -14.10
CA GLY A 103 -15.49 -15.47 -15.47
C GLY A 103 -15.08 -14.05 -15.86
N ASN A 104 -14.42 -13.29 -14.98
CA ASN A 104 -13.95 -11.93 -15.26
C ASN A 104 -12.73 -11.94 -16.20
N LYS A 105 -12.48 -10.82 -16.88
CA LYS A 105 -11.28 -10.63 -17.70
C LYS A 105 -10.06 -10.36 -16.80
N LEU A 106 -8.90 -10.85 -17.22
CA LEU A 106 -7.64 -10.32 -16.71
C LEU A 106 -7.40 -8.96 -17.36
N ILE A 107 -7.00 -7.97 -16.57
CA ILE A 107 -6.73 -6.62 -17.05
C ILE A 107 -5.24 -6.35 -17.17
N PHE A 108 -4.91 -5.39 -18.02
CA PHE A 108 -3.56 -4.89 -18.19
C PHE A 108 -3.44 -3.50 -17.58
N ILE A 109 -2.20 -3.05 -17.39
CA ILE A 109 -1.94 -1.79 -16.69
C ILE A 109 -2.58 -0.58 -17.38
N ASP A 110 -2.63 -0.57 -18.69
CA ASP A 110 -3.26 0.50 -19.49
C ASP A 110 -4.76 0.63 -19.21
N GLU A 111 -5.47 -0.51 -19.07
CA GLU A 111 -6.89 -0.56 -18.73
C GLU A 111 -7.13 -0.02 -17.30
N LEU A 112 -6.29 -0.42 -16.34
CA LEU A 112 -6.37 0.07 -14.96
C LEU A 112 -6.08 1.58 -14.89
N LEU A 113 -5.02 2.03 -15.54
CA LEU A 113 -4.64 3.45 -15.55
C LEU A 113 -5.70 4.33 -16.25
N ALA A 114 -6.35 3.82 -17.28
CA ALA A 114 -7.49 4.49 -17.92
C ALA A 114 -8.68 4.66 -16.95
N PHE A 115 -8.90 3.70 -16.06
CA PHE A 115 -9.91 3.83 -15.00
C PHE A 115 -9.50 4.84 -13.91
N LEU A 116 -8.23 4.84 -13.52
CA LEU A 116 -7.74 5.67 -12.40
C LEU A 116 -7.54 7.15 -12.76
N LYS A 117 -7.24 7.47 -14.01
CA LYS A 117 -6.82 8.83 -14.44
C LYS A 117 -7.84 9.94 -14.19
N ASP A 118 -9.13 9.58 -14.12
CA ASP A 118 -10.24 10.52 -13.95
C ASP A 118 -10.79 10.52 -12.51
N ILE A 119 -10.04 9.92 -11.56
CA ILE A 119 -10.44 9.84 -10.16
C ILE A 119 -9.48 10.65 -9.29
N ASP A 120 -10.01 11.69 -8.65
CA ASP A 120 -9.24 12.56 -7.77
C ASP A 120 -8.89 11.88 -6.43
N GLY A 121 -7.74 12.27 -5.87
CA GLY A 121 -7.31 11.91 -4.51
C GLY A 121 -6.94 10.44 -4.32
N MET A 122 -6.65 9.71 -5.41
CA MET A 122 -6.29 8.29 -5.35
C MET A 122 -4.95 8.04 -4.66
N TYR A 123 -4.94 7.01 -3.82
CA TYR A 123 -3.72 6.36 -3.32
C TYR A 123 -3.59 5.00 -3.99
N VAL A 124 -2.48 4.72 -4.67
CA VAL A 124 -2.28 3.42 -5.30
C VAL A 124 -0.88 2.88 -5.02
N GLU A 125 -0.82 1.69 -4.45
CA GLU A 125 0.40 0.90 -4.34
C GLU A 125 0.53 -0.03 -5.54
N PHE A 126 1.53 0.20 -6.39
CA PHE A 126 1.86 -0.67 -7.52
C PHE A 126 2.94 -1.65 -7.09
N GLU A 127 2.57 -2.90 -6.79
CA GLU A 127 3.53 -3.91 -6.36
C GLU A 127 4.28 -4.52 -7.55
N LEU A 128 5.60 -4.39 -7.52
CA LEU A 128 6.51 -5.02 -8.47
C LEU A 128 6.65 -6.50 -8.13
N LYS A 129 5.94 -7.36 -8.85
CA LYS A 129 5.94 -8.82 -8.66
C LYS A 129 7.07 -9.46 -9.46
N THR A 130 8.32 -9.26 -9.02
CA THR A 130 9.53 -9.73 -9.69
C THR A 130 10.14 -11.00 -9.10
N SER A 131 9.36 -11.74 -8.32
CA SER A 131 9.66 -13.08 -7.84
C SER A 131 8.90 -14.13 -8.65
N PRO A 132 9.51 -15.31 -8.97
CA PRO A 132 10.89 -15.70 -8.70
C PRO A 132 11.92 -14.88 -9.49
N LYS A 133 13.11 -14.69 -8.93
CA LYS A 133 14.16 -13.81 -9.49
C LYS A 133 14.66 -14.27 -10.87
N GLU A 134 14.58 -15.56 -11.14
CA GLU A 134 14.98 -16.17 -12.41
C GLU A 134 14.14 -15.69 -13.59
N LEU A 135 12.89 -15.28 -13.33
CA LEU A 135 11.99 -14.74 -14.34
C LEU A 135 12.30 -13.28 -14.66
N TYR A 136 13.07 -12.61 -13.76
CA TYR A 136 13.46 -11.22 -13.89
C TYR A 136 14.99 -11.05 -13.72
N PRO A 137 15.81 -11.58 -14.68
CA PRO A 137 17.23 -11.24 -14.72
C PRO A 137 17.39 -9.73 -14.91
N GLU A 138 18.59 -9.19 -14.64
CA GLU A 138 18.82 -7.75 -14.48
C GLU A 138 18.25 -6.89 -15.62
N ALA A 139 18.53 -7.24 -16.87
CA ALA A 139 18.05 -6.47 -18.03
C ALA A 139 16.50 -6.44 -18.11
N ARG A 140 15.86 -7.59 -17.85
CA ARG A 140 14.40 -7.69 -17.86
C ARG A 140 13.78 -6.97 -16.67
N LEU A 141 14.43 -7.00 -15.50
CA LEU A 141 14.00 -6.26 -14.33
C LEU A 141 14.02 -4.75 -14.62
N GLN A 142 15.08 -4.25 -15.22
CA GLN A 142 15.19 -2.83 -15.57
C GLN A 142 14.14 -2.42 -16.62
N GLU A 143 13.96 -3.22 -17.67
CA GLU A 143 12.89 -3.01 -18.66
C GLU A 143 11.50 -2.93 -18.02
N TYR A 144 11.20 -3.90 -17.14
CA TYR A 144 9.95 -3.96 -16.39
C TYR A 144 9.74 -2.71 -15.52
N CYS A 145 10.73 -2.34 -14.74
CA CYS A 145 10.66 -1.16 -13.86
C CYS A 145 10.46 0.12 -14.66
N ASP A 146 11.19 0.29 -15.76
CA ASP A 146 11.07 1.46 -16.66
C ASP A 146 9.69 1.55 -17.29
N LYS A 147 9.19 0.43 -17.80
CA LYS A 147 7.89 0.37 -18.48
C LYS A 147 6.77 0.70 -17.50
N LEU A 148 6.80 0.09 -16.32
CA LEU A 148 5.81 0.34 -15.27
C LEU A 148 5.86 1.79 -14.79
N TYR A 149 7.03 2.29 -14.42
CA TYR A 149 7.19 3.67 -13.95
C TYR A 149 6.68 4.68 -14.96
N LYS A 150 7.09 4.56 -16.21
CA LYS A 150 6.69 5.50 -17.29
C LYS A 150 5.19 5.48 -17.52
N ALA A 151 4.56 4.28 -17.59
CA ALA A 151 3.13 4.16 -17.77
C ALA A 151 2.34 4.80 -16.62
N VAL A 152 2.71 4.47 -15.38
CA VAL A 152 2.06 4.96 -14.15
C VAL A 152 2.20 6.48 -14.03
N MET A 153 3.41 7.01 -14.20
CA MET A 153 3.65 8.45 -14.01
C MET A 153 3.08 9.31 -15.14
N ALA A 154 2.99 8.79 -16.36
CA ALA A 154 2.36 9.51 -17.48
C ALA A 154 0.85 9.69 -17.32
N SER A 155 0.19 8.81 -16.56
CA SER A 155 -1.26 8.84 -16.33
C SER A 155 -1.66 9.34 -14.94
N ARG A 156 -0.70 9.69 -14.09
CA ARG A 156 -0.97 10.07 -12.68
C ARG A 156 -1.68 11.41 -12.61
N PRO A 157 -2.89 11.49 -12.01
CA PRO A 157 -3.51 12.75 -11.63
C PRO A 157 -2.62 13.57 -10.69
N ALA A 158 -2.73 14.89 -10.74
CA ALA A 158 -1.84 15.79 -9.98
C ALA A 158 -1.96 15.61 -8.45
N ASP A 159 -3.13 15.25 -7.98
CA ASP A 159 -3.46 15.04 -6.55
C ASP A 159 -3.40 13.56 -6.13
N ALA A 160 -3.03 12.65 -7.04
CA ALA A 160 -2.88 11.23 -6.73
C ALA A 160 -1.52 10.93 -6.09
N GLU A 161 -1.54 10.03 -5.13
CA GLU A 161 -0.38 9.48 -4.44
C GLU A 161 -0.13 8.06 -4.96
N TYR A 162 0.85 7.91 -5.84
CA TYR A 162 1.23 6.64 -6.46
C TYR A 162 2.57 6.16 -5.91
N VAL A 163 2.58 4.97 -5.32
CA VAL A 163 3.72 4.38 -4.63
C VAL A 163 4.12 3.07 -5.29
N PHE A 164 5.39 2.89 -5.58
CA PHE A 164 5.91 1.61 -6.08
C PHE A 164 6.37 0.76 -4.89
N THR A 165 5.86 -0.45 -4.80
CA THR A 165 6.11 -1.33 -3.67
C THR A 165 6.76 -2.64 -4.11
N SER A 166 7.56 -3.28 -3.29
CA SER A 166 8.09 -4.61 -3.57
C SER A 166 8.71 -5.27 -2.34
N SER A 167 8.66 -6.60 -2.33
CA SER A 167 9.50 -7.45 -1.48
C SER A 167 10.85 -7.81 -2.15
N ASP A 168 11.00 -7.57 -3.45
CA ASP A 168 12.26 -7.67 -4.17
C ASP A 168 12.92 -6.29 -4.30
N TYR A 169 13.83 -6.00 -3.40
CA TYR A 169 14.44 -4.67 -3.29
C TYR A 169 15.36 -4.28 -4.47
N ARG A 170 15.66 -5.20 -5.40
CA ARG A 170 16.38 -4.88 -6.63
C ARG A 170 15.62 -3.86 -7.48
N GLY A 171 14.30 -4.07 -7.65
CA GLY A 171 13.43 -3.16 -8.37
C GLY A 171 13.33 -1.78 -7.71
N LEU A 172 13.16 -1.75 -6.37
CA LEU A 172 13.11 -0.49 -5.62
C LEU A 172 14.41 0.31 -5.74
N ARG A 173 15.56 -0.35 -5.60
CA ARG A 173 16.87 0.32 -5.76
C ARG A 173 17.06 0.85 -7.18
N TYR A 174 16.67 0.09 -8.19
CA TYR A 174 16.75 0.55 -9.58
C TYR A 174 15.89 1.80 -9.80
N LEU A 175 14.62 1.78 -9.35
CA LEU A 175 13.73 2.93 -9.48
C LEU A 175 14.28 4.15 -8.73
N GLN A 176 14.78 3.99 -7.51
CA GLN A 176 15.33 5.06 -6.69
C GLN A 176 16.55 5.73 -7.38
N GLN A 177 17.43 4.93 -7.98
CA GLN A 177 18.62 5.43 -8.67
C GLN A 177 18.28 6.15 -9.97
N LYS A 178 17.30 5.61 -10.71
CA LYS A 178 16.97 6.12 -12.05
C LYS A 178 15.97 7.26 -12.04
N TYR A 179 15.07 7.27 -11.07
CA TYR A 179 13.98 8.25 -10.97
C TYR A 179 14.00 8.93 -9.60
N PRO A 180 14.85 9.95 -9.41
CA PRO A 180 14.93 10.67 -8.14
C PRO A 180 13.58 11.24 -7.72
N GLY A 181 13.22 11.06 -6.44
CA GLY A 181 11.92 11.50 -5.90
C GLY A 181 10.76 10.53 -6.13
N VAL A 182 11.02 9.33 -6.66
CA VAL A 182 9.98 8.29 -6.73
C VAL A 182 9.54 7.85 -5.33
N ASP A 183 8.24 7.74 -5.13
CA ASP A 183 7.66 7.22 -3.89
C ASP A 183 7.78 5.69 -3.85
N LEU A 184 8.47 5.18 -2.81
CA LEU A 184 8.76 3.76 -2.64
C LEU A 184 8.28 3.25 -1.28
N LEU A 185 7.81 2.01 -1.26
CA LEU A 185 7.50 1.26 -0.04
C LEU A 185 8.20 -0.10 -0.06
N MET A 186 8.91 -0.39 1.00
CA MET A 186 9.55 -1.68 1.21
C MET A 186 8.57 -2.66 1.85
N ILE A 187 8.19 -3.73 1.14
CA ILE A 187 7.38 -4.81 1.70
C ILE A 187 8.29 -5.80 2.43
N SER A 188 7.90 -6.16 3.65
CA SER A 188 8.56 -7.18 4.46
C SER A 188 7.56 -8.26 4.89
N SER A 189 7.95 -9.52 4.79
CA SER A 189 7.24 -10.65 5.39
C SER A 189 7.51 -10.79 6.90
N LYS A 190 8.32 -9.89 7.47
CA LYS A 190 8.62 -9.80 8.89
C LYS A 190 7.78 -8.72 9.55
N PRO A 191 7.61 -8.76 10.91
CA PRO A 191 6.96 -7.69 11.64
C PRO A 191 7.74 -6.37 11.56
N CYS A 192 7.08 -5.28 11.92
CA CYS A 192 7.76 -4.03 12.24
C CYS A 192 8.60 -4.25 13.52
N ASN A 193 9.91 -4.30 13.37
CA ASN A 193 10.90 -4.48 14.42
C ASN A 193 12.20 -3.75 14.05
N ASP A 194 13.21 -3.83 14.91
CA ASP A 194 14.49 -3.14 14.69
C ASP A 194 15.15 -3.54 13.37
N GLU A 195 15.14 -4.83 13.03
CA GLU A 195 15.73 -5.32 11.77
C GLU A 195 15.05 -4.72 10.53
N THR A 196 13.70 -4.70 10.53
CA THR A 196 12.92 -4.15 9.40
C THR A 196 13.11 -2.63 9.30
N ILE A 197 13.14 -1.92 10.43
CA ILE A 197 13.37 -0.48 10.50
C ILE A 197 14.77 -0.14 9.97
N ASP A 198 15.81 -0.83 10.47
CA ASP A 198 17.19 -0.58 10.08
C ASP A 198 17.43 -0.89 8.59
N LEU A 199 16.78 -1.93 8.06
CA LEU A 199 16.84 -2.27 6.64
C LEU A 199 16.22 -1.18 5.76
N ALA A 200 15.05 -0.64 6.13
CA ALA A 200 14.41 0.44 5.39
C ALA A 200 15.30 1.69 5.37
N LEU A 201 15.87 2.06 6.52
CA LEU A 201 16.80 3.19 6.64
C LEU A 201 18.06 2.99 5.78
N ALA A 202 18.62 1.76 5.78
CA ALA A 202 19.77 1.43 4.95
C ALA A 202 19.48 1.48 3.43
N LEU A 203 18.21 1.23 3.05
CA LEU A 203 17.74 1.38 1.68
C LEU A 203 17.38 2.83 1.33
N GLY A 204 17.30 3.74 2.32
CA GLY A 204 16.82 5.11 2.13
C GLY A 204 15.33 5.18 1.78
N ILE A 205 14.53 4.19 2.21
CA ILE A 205 13.08 4.10 1.97
C ILE A 205 12.35 4.48 3.25
N THR A 206 11.40 5.39 3.16
CA THR A 206 10.69 5.96 4.31
C THR A 206 9.33 5.31 4.58
N ARG A 207 8.90 4.35 3.75
CA ARG A 207 7.63 3.62 3.91
C ARG A 207 7.90 2.13 4.02
N ILE A 208 7.33 1.49 5.03
CA ILE A 208 7.46 0.04 5.24
C ILE A 208 6.09 -0.63 5.31
N GLY A 209 5.95 -1.75 4.62
CA GLY A 209 4.81 -2.65 4.73
C GLY A 209 5.23 -3.91 5.50
N CYS A 210 4.63 -4.16 6.67
CA CYS A 210 5.02 -5.22 7.58
C CYS A 210 3.85 -6.13 7.94
N THR A 211 4.14 -7.36 8.41
CA THR A 211 3.09 -8.21 8.99
C THR A 211 2.64 -7.68 10.35
N MET A 212 1.35 -7.80 10.66
CA MET A 212 0.84 -7.49 12.00
C MET A 212 1.34 -8.49 13.04
N ASP A 213 1.45 -9.76 12.65
CA ASP A 213 1.98 -10.81 13.53
C ASP A 213 3.41 -10.48 13.95
N GLY A 214 3.66 -10.46 15.26
CA GLY A 214 4.93 -10.07 15.85
C GLY A 214 5.19 -8.55 15.89
N THR A 215 4.34 -7.70 15.30
CA THR A 215 4.46 -6.24 15.39
C THR A 215 3.92 -5.74 16.73
N SER A 216 4.65 -4.85 17.38
CA SER A 216 4.21 -4.19 18.60
C SER A 216 3.99 -2.69 18.40
N ARG A 217 3.10 -2.09 19.20
CA ARG A 217 2.89 -0.64 19.21
C ARG A 217 4.18 0.14 19.51
N LYS A 218 5.06 -0.42 20.35
CA LYS A 218 6.37 0.18 20.65
C LYS A 218 7.26 0.21 19.42
N ALA A 219 7.23 -0.83 18.61
CA ALA A 219 8.03 -0.89 17.38
C ALA A 219 7.50 0.09 16.32
N VAL A 220 6.17 0.18 16.14
CA VAL A 220 5.56 1.18 15.24
C VAL A 220 5.92 2.60 15.68
N LYS A 221 5.82 2.91 16.97
CA LYS A 221 6.25 4.21 17.51
C LYS A 221 7.72 4.49 17.21
N LYS A 222 8.60 3.49 17.39
CA LYS A 222 10.04 3.63 17.06
C LYS A 222 10.26 3.90 15.57
N ALA A 223 9.49 3.24 14.70
CA ALA A 223 9.54 3.52 13.26
C ALA A 223 9.18 4.98 12.96
N HIS A 224 8.09 5.50 13.56
CA HIS A 224 7.69 6.90 13.42
C HIS A 224 8.77 7.87 13.93
N GLU A 225 9.39 7.59 15.08
CA GLU A 225 10.50 8.38 15.63
C GLU A 225 11.73 8.42 14.69
N LYS A 226 11.86 7.41 13.81
CA LYS A 226 12.88 7.36 12.75
C LYS A 226 12.41 7.94 11.41
N GLY A 227 11.21 8.53 11.36
CA GLY A 227 10.64 9.14 10.15
C GLY A 227 10.05 8.14 9.16
N LEU A 228 9.76 6.91 9.59
CA LEU A 228 9.13 5.90 8.74
C LEU A 228 7.62 5.93 8.87
N THR A 229 6.92 5.72 7.75
CA THR A 229 5.49 5.43 7.69
C THR A 229 5.27 3.92 7.68
N VAL A 230 4.28 3.44 8.44
CA VAL A 230 4.04 2.01 8.64
C VAL A 230 2.70 1.58 8.05
N SER A 231 2.74 0.71 7.05
CA SER A 231 1.59 -0.05 6.53
C SER A 231 1.57 -1.44 7.15
N LEU A 232 0.41 -1.91 7.61
CA LEU A 232 0.27 -3.26 8.17
C LEU A 232 -0.67 -4.13 7.33
N TRP A 233 -0.31 -5.40 7.23
CA TRP A 233 -1.07 -6.45 6.53
C TRP A 233 -0.91 -7.80 7.25
N PRO A 234 -1.73 -8.83 6.98
CA PRO A 234 -2.95 -8.79 6.19
C PRO A 234 -4.13 -8.20 6.97
N GLY A 235 -5.15 -7.72 6.23
CA GLY A 235 -6.43 -7.28 6.77
C GLY A 235 -7.56 -8.20 6.33
N TYR A 236 -7.67 -9.38 6.94
CA TYR A 236 -8.66 -10.41 6.58
C TYR A 236 -10.00 -10.22 7.27
N THR A 237 -10.00 -9.54 8.41
CA THR A 237 -11.19 -9.34 9.25
C THR A 237 -11.29 -7.88 9.72
N PRO A 238 -12.47 -7.43 10.16
CA PRO A 238 -12.58 -6.13 10.81
C PRO A 238 -11.73 -6.01 12.08
N GLU A 239 -11.52 -7.12 12.80
CA GLU A 239 -10.67 -7.19 14.00
C GLU A 239 -9.20 -6.99 13.66
N ASP A 240 -8.73 -7.46 12.49
CA ASP A 240 -7.38 -7.16 12.00
C ASP A 240 -7.21 -5.65 11.78
N PHE A 241 -8.22 -4.99 11.20
CA PHE A 241 -8.20 -3.53 11.07
C PHE A 241 -8.10 -2.84 12.44
N MET A 242 -8.91 -3.28 13.41
CA MET A 242 -8.87 -2.76 14.78
C MET A 242 -7.52 -2.97 15.43
N LEU A 243 -6.90 -4.13 15.22
CA LEU A 243 -5.55 -4.42 15.70
C LEU A 243 -4.52 -3.48 15.08
N GLY A 244 -4.53 -3.32 13.75
CA GLY A 244 -3.64 -2.38 13.05
C GLY A 244 -3.78 -0.95 13.56
N ALA A 245 -5.02 -0.50 13.77
CA ALA A 245 -5.31 0.79 14.38
C ALA A 245 -4.74 0.91 15.80
N TYR A 246 -4.91 -0.12 16.63
CA TYR A 246 -4.35 -0.16 17.98
C TYR A 246 -2.82 -0.15 17.98
N LEU A 247 -2.20 -0.85 17.04
CA LEU A 247 -0.74 -0.87 16.89
C LEU A 247 -0.18 0.49 16.44
N GLY A 248 -1.02 1.36 15.87
CA GLY A 248 -0.65 2.70 15.43
C GLY A 248 -0.23 2.75 13.96
N ALA A 249 -0.74 1.85 13.11
CA ALA A 249 -0.49 1.86 11.67
C ALA A 249 -0.97 3.17 11.02
N ASP A 250 -0.21 3.66 10.04
CA ASP A 250 -0.61 4.79 9.18
C ASP A 250 -1.51 4.31 8.05
N PHE A 251 -1.26 3.08 7.59
CA PHE A 251 -1.95 2.44 6.46
C PHE A 251 -2.38 1.02 6.83
N MET A 252 -3.55 0.62 6.34
CA MET A 252 -4.07 -0.74 6.47
C MET A 252 -4.55 -1.25 5.12
N CYS A 253 -3.88 -2.30 4.63
CA CYS A 253 -4.28 -3.02 3.43
C CYS A 253 -5.33 -4.08 3.80
N THR A 254 -6.55 -4.01 3.23
CA THR A 254 -7.63 -4.93 3.59
C THR A 254 -8.13 -5.77 2.42
N ASP A 255 -8.39 -7.05 2.70
CA ASP A 255 -9.00 -7.99 1.76
C ASP A 255 -10.53 -7.88 1.67
N ILE A 256 -11.14 -7.16 2.65
CA ILE A 256 -12.59 -7.07 2.84
C ILE A 256 -13.07 -5.62 2.99
N PRO A 257 -12.80 -4.75 2.00
CA PRO A 257 -13.03 -3.31 2.11
C PRO A 257 -14.48 -2.94 2.45
N VAL A 258 -15.47 -3.60 1.87
CA VAL A 258 -16.88 -3.31 2.13
C VAL A 258 -17.27 -3.65 3.56
N GLN A 259 -16.82 -4.82 4.06
CA GLN A 259 -17.10 -5.26 5.43
C GLN A 259 -16.40 -4.36 6.47
N VAL A 260 -15.12 -4.00 6.27
CA VAL A 260 -14.40 -3.09 7.16
C VAL A 260 -15.12 -1.75 7.25
N LYS A 261 -15.49 -1.15 6.12
CA LYS A 261 -16.19 0.14 6.11
C LYS A 261 -17.52 0.09 6.85
N LYS A 262 -18.32 -0.96 6.61
CA LYS A 262 -19.60 -1.18 7.31
C LYS A 262 -19.39 -1.35 8.81
N PHE A 263 -18.44 -2.21 9.21
CA PHE A 263 -18.12 -2.46 10.60
C PHE A 263 -17.70 -1.16 11.33
N LEU A 264 -16.82 -0.37 10.73
CA LEU A 264 -16.36 0.88 11.34
C LEU A 264 -17.50 1.89 11.50
N ALA A 265 -18.38 2.02 10.51
CA ALA A 265 -19.54 2.90 10.62
C ALA A 265 -20.49 2.50 11.76
N GLU A 266 -20.70 1.20 11.96
CA GLU A 266 -21.65 0.66 12.94
C GLU A 266 -21.05 0.47 14.35
N LYS A 267 -19.79 0.04 14.44
CA LYS A 267 -19.19 -0.46 15.68
C LYS A 267 -18.01 0.38 16.21
N ALA A 268 -17.35 1.14 15.34
CA ALA A 268 -16.18 1.92 15.72
C ALA A 268 -16.12 3.30 15.06
N PRO A 269 -17.20 4.13 15.10
CA PRO A 269 -17.27 5.41 14.39
C PRO A 269 -16.29 6.47 14.92
N TRP A 270 -15.65 6.20 16.07
CA TRP A 270 -14.62 7.09 16.63
C TRP A 270 -13.26 6.93 15.97
N ILE A 271 -13.02 5.87 15.18
CA ILE A 271 -11.76 5.71 14.43
C ILE A 271 -11.86 6.56 13.17
N LYS A 272 -10.92 7.49 13.00
CA LYS A 272 -10.84 8.32 11.80
C LYS A 272 -10.13 7.58 10.69
N VAL A 273 -10.85 7.32 9.60
CA VAL A 273 -10.33 6.56 8.45
C VAL A 273 -10.47 7.39 7.18
N LYS A 274 -9.39 7.43 6.41
CA LYS A 274 -9.37 7.86 5.01
C LYS A 274 -9.45 6.61 4.13
N TYR A 275 -10.44 6.54 3.28
CA TYR A 275 -10.65 5.41 2.38
C TYR A 275 -10.05 5.69 1.01
#